data_e6e7765c1075c34afbf01dae87a0ea03
#
_entry.id   e6e7765c1075c34afbf01dae87a0ea03
#
_cell.length_a   1.000
_cell.length_b   1.000
_cell.length_c   1.000
_cell.angle_alpha   90.00
_cell.angle_beta   90.00
_cell.angle_gamma   90.00
#
_symmetry.space_group_name_H-M   'P 1'
#
loop_
_entity.id
_entity.type
_entity.pdbx_description
1 polymer ?
#
loop_
_entity_poly.entity_id
_entity_poly.type
_entity_poly.pdbx_seq_one_letter_code
_entity_poly.pdbx_strand_id
1 'polypeptide(L)'
;AKTPTVANRWRGSEDGIGNSNAYLSRTTLEDLQKVSDFVKDKYGYNTGSYTNFPADESNRKILARIDWNINDNHHLALRYNHTLNRSWMSPNASSMDGGPRSAYGRTSLYAMSFANSMYSMDNVVNTWSLDLNSRLSDKLSNQFLATYSQLDDVRGTNSSDFPFIDIMDGGKKSPDGENAADGSSTYMALGYELFT
;
A
#
# COMPACT_ATOMS: atom_id res chain seq x y z
N ALA A 1 -7.85 -1.90 -22.44
CA ALA A 1 -6.38 -1.71 -22.45
C ALA A 1 -5.76 -2.96 -23.07
N LYS A 2 -4.79 -2.81 -23.96
CA LYS A 2 -4.04 -3.94 -24.49
C LYS A 2 -3.22 -4.57 -23.38
N THR A 3 -3.14 -5.89 -23.36
CA THR A 3 -2.19 -6.59 -22.51
C THR A 3 -0.82 -6.45 -23.14
N PRO A 4 0.14 -5.80 -22.54
CA PRO A 4 1.46 -5.64 -23.12
C PRO A 4 2.22 -6.96 -23.12
N THR A 5 3.14 -7.11 -24.05
CA THR A 5 4.06 -8.25 -24.10
C THR A 5 5.13 -8.18 -23.02
N VAL A 6 5.34 -7.04 -22.41
CA VAL A 6 6.19 -6.81 -21.25
C VAL A 6 5.34 -6.42 -20.05
N ALA A 7 5.86 -6.71 -18.89
CA ALA A 7 5.16 -6.72 -17.64
C ALA A 7 4.28 -5.50 -17.41
N ASN A 8 3.01 -5.71 -17.48
CA ASN A 8 1.91 -4.84 -17.04
C ASN A 8 2.10 -3.32 -17.18
N ARG A 9 3.08 -2.89 -17.94
CA ARG A 9 3.33 -1.50 -18.26
C ARG A 9 3.14 -1.29 -19.74
N TRP A 10 2.30 -0.36 -20.05
CA TRP A 10 1.92 -0.08 -21.43
C TRP A 10 2.54 1.24 -21.89
N ARG A 11 2.97 1.26 -23.13
CA ARG A 11 3.42 2.44 -23.86
C ARG A 11 2.40 2.82 -24.90
N GLY A 12 2.44 4.03 -25.33
CA GLY A 12 1.62 4.49 -26.45
C GLY A 12 1.90 3.79 -27.78
N SER A 13 3.08 3.20 -27.97
CA SER A 13 3.45 2.42 -29.16
C SER A 13 3.56 0.93 -28.87
N GLU A 14 3.23 0.09 -29.83
CA GLU A 14 3.25 -1.38 -29.67
C GLU A 14 4.66 -1.96 -29.63
N ASP A 15 5.56 -1.37 -30.37
CA ASP A 15 6.97 -1.76 -30.42
C ASP A 15 7.76 -1.30 -29.18
N GLY A 16 7.21 -0.32 -28.48
CA GLY A 16 7.79 0.18 -27.28
C GLY A 16 9.15 0.88 -27.41
N ILE A 17 9.67 1.00 -28.62
CA ILE A 17 10.99 1.54 -28.91
C ILE A 17 10.87 2.97 -29.40
N GLY A 18 11.74 3.86 -28.90
CA GLY A 18 11.84 5.23 -29.37
C GLY A 18 10.76 6.19 -28.88
N ASN A 19 9.90 5.78 -27.97
CA ASN A 19 8.89 6.63 -27.37
C ASN A 19 9.23 6.98 -25.92
N SER A 20 9.81 8.13 -25.71
CA SER A 20 10.26 8.62 -24.39
C SER A 20 9.13 8.82 -23.37
N ASN A 21 7.89 8.94 -23.83
CA ASN A 21 6.72 9.09 -22.93
C ASN A 21 6.08 7.77 -22.52
N ALA A 22 6.67 6.68 -22.92
CA ALA A 22 6.10 5.38 -22.68
C ALA A 22 6.60 4.78 -21.37
N TYR A 23 5.71 4.08 -20.72
CA TYR A 23 5.94 3.44 -19.43
C TYR A 23 6.02 1.92 -19.62
N LEU A 24 6.93 1.48 -20.45
CA LEU A 24 7.15 0.07 -20.72
C LEU A 24 8.32 -0.44 -19.87
N SER A 25 8.06 -1.37 -18.98
CA SER A 25 9.11 -2.06 -18.27
C SER A 25 9.94 -2.94 -19.23
N ARG A 26 11.23 -3.10 -18.97
CA ARG A 26 12.08 -4.08 -19.63
C ARG A 26 11.79 -5.52 -19.15
N THR A 27 11.08 -5.67 -18.02
CA THR A 27 10.72 -6.96 -17.45
C THR A 27 9.64 -7.62 -18.28
N THR A 28 9.90 -8.85 -18.76
CA THR A 28 8.96 -9.59 -19.59
C THR A 28 7.98 -10.39 -18.75
N LEU A 29 6.79 -10.65 -19.31
CA LEU A 29 5.81 -11.52 -18.68
C LEU A 29 6.35 -12.94 -18.50
N GLU A 30 7.12 -13.42 -19.46
CA GLU A 30 7.74 -14.74 -19.40
C GLU A 30 8.70 -14.87 -18.20
N ASP A 31 9.55 -13.88 -17.98
CA ASP A 31 10.49 -13.89 -16.86
C ASP A 31 9.74 -13.82 -15.52
N LEU A 32 8.67 -12.99 -15.42
CA LEU A 32 7.84 -12.95 -14.21
C LEU A 32 7.15 -14.28 -13.93
N GLN A 33 6.61 -14.91 -14.95
CA GLN A 33 6.00 -16.23 -14.83
C GLN A 33 7.01 -17.27 -14.35
N LYS A 34 8.18 -17.34 -15.00
CA LYS A 34 9.25 -18.26 -14.60
C LYS A 34 9.67 -18.11 -13.14
N VAL A 35 9.85 -16.87 -12.70
CA VAL A 35 10.23 -16.62 -11.32
C VAL A 35 9.11 -16.98 -10.35
N SER A 36 7.87 -16.60 -10.66
CA SER A 36 6.72 -16.96 -9.83
C SER A 36 6.56 -18.47 -9.67
N ASP A 37 6.64 -19.20 -10.79
CA ASP A 37 6.54 -20.67 -10.77
C ASP A 37 7.70 -21.31 -10.00
N PHE A 38 8.92 -20.84 -10.22
CA PHE A 38 10.09 -21.34 -9.53
C PHE A 38 10.01 -21.20 -8.01
N VAL A 39 9.64 -20.02 -7.51
CA VAL A 39 9.57 -19.81 -6.06
C VAL A 39 8.39 -20.54 -5.44
N LYS A 40 7.31 -20.71 -6.18
CA LYS A 40 6.16 -21.51 -5.75
C LYS A 40 6.52 -22.99 -5.65
N ASP A 41 7.14 -23.54 -6.69
CA ASP A 41 7.46 -24.98 -6.75
C ASP A 41 8.57 -25.35 -5.75
N LYS A 42 9.58 -24.50 -5.61
CA LYS A 42 10.74 -24.81 -4.77
C LYS A 42 10.54 -24.46 -3.30
N TYR A 43 9.82 -23.37 -3.01
CA TYR A 43 9.72 -22.83 -1.65
C TYR A 43 8.28 -22.75 -1.14
N GLY A 44 7.29 -23.08 -1.99
CA GLY A 44 5.88 -22.94 -1.63
C GLY A 44 5.39 -21.49 -1.50
N TYR A 45 6.20 -20.50 -1.92
CA TYR A 45 5.87 -19.11 -1.77
C TYR A 45 5.00 -18.60 -2.92
N ASN A 46 3.90 -17.94 -2.58
CA ASN A 46 3.04 -17.30 -3.54
C ASN A 46 3.44 -15.81 -3.69
N THR A 47 3.93 -15.43 -4.85
CA THR A 47 4.31 -14.05 -5.16
C THR A 47 3.13 -13.08 -5.28
N GLY A 48 1.92 -13.60 -5.38
CA GLY A 48 0.76 -12.84 -5.80
C GLY A 48 0.76 -12.56 -7.31
N SER A 49 -0.19 -11.77 -7.76
CA SER A 49 -0.29 -11.37 -9.16
C SER A 49 0.86 -10.46 -9.57
N TYR A 50 1.27 -10.54 -10.81
CA TYR A 50 2.21 -9.60 -11.45
C TYR A 50 1.54 -8.77 -12.57
N THR A 51 0.24 -8.98 -12.79
CA THR A 51 -0.57 -8.22 -13.75
C THR A 51 -1.91 -7.85 -13.13
N ASN A 52 -2.41 -6.67 -13.47
CA ASN A 52 -3.78 -6.24 -13.13
C ASN A 52 -4.17 -6.38 -11.65
N PHE A 53 -3.24 -6.20 -10.75
CA PHE A 53 -3.57 -6.17 -9.32
C PHE A 53 -3.85 -4.74 -8.87
N PRO A 54 -4.97 -4.51 -8.21
CA PRO A 54 -5.34 -3.19 -7.71
C PRO A 54 -4.51 -2.82 -6.49
N ALA A 55 -4.23 -1.53 -6.35
CA ALA A 55 -3.74 -0.92 -5.14
C ALA A 55 -4.86 -0.02 -4.57
N ASP A 56 -6.03 -0.62 -4.36
CA ASP A 56 -7.23 0.11 -3.99
C ASP A 56 -7.13 0.66 -2.57
N GLU A 57 -7.54 1.91 -2.42
CA GLU A 57 -7.75 2.49 -1.12
C GLU A 57 -9.13 2.09 -0.60
N SER A 58 -9.21 1.76 0.66
CA SER A 58 -10.46 1.46 1.33
C SER A 58 -10.63 2.30 2.59
N ASN A 59 -11.85 2.78 2.79
CA ASN A 59 -12.19 3.56 3.96
C ASN A 59 -13.48 3.02 4.57
N ARG A 60 -13.46 2.76 5.88
CA ARG A 60 -14.63 2.35 6.64
C ARG A 60 -14.83 3.30 7.81
N LYS A 61 -16.02 3.85 7.91
CA LYS A 61 -16.41 4.75 8.99
C LYS A 61 -17.66 4.22 9.66
N ILE A 62 -17.63 4.17 10.98
CA ILE A 62 -18.77 3.75 11.81
C ILE A 62 -18.96 4.84 12.85
N LEU A 63 -20.18 5.33 12.96
CA LEU A 63 -20.60 6.26 14.00
C LEU A 63 -21.76 5.63 14.78
N ALA A 64 -21.63 5.57 16.09
CA ALA A 64 -22.70 5.22 17.00
C ALA A 64 -22.93 6.36 17.99
N ARG A 65 -24.18 6.64 18.29
CA ARG A 65 -24.57 7.66 19.26
C ARG A 65 -25.75 7.15 20.08
N ILE A 66 -25.68 7.37 21.38
CA ILE A 66 -26.76 7.11 22.34
C ILE A 66 -27.02 8.42 23.07
N ASP A 67 -28.26 8.85 23.05
CA ASP A 67 -28.73 10.01 23.80
C ASP A 67 -29.65 9.50 24.91
N TRP A 68 -29.35 9.86 26.14
CA TRP A 68 -30.10 9.45 27.31
C TRP A 68 -30.54 10.66 28.13
N ASN A 69 -31.86 10.83 28.21
CA ASN A 69 -32.47 11.80 29.11
C ASN A 69 -32.57 11.16 30.50
N ILE A 70 -31.59 11.41 31.36
CA ILE A 70 -31.56 10.85 32.72
C ILE A 70 -32.75 11.36 33.51
N ASN A 71 -33.04 12.66 33.38
CA ASN A 71 -34.21 13.35 33.87
C ASN A 71 -34.36 14.71 33.14
N ASP A 72 -35.34 15.53 33.52
CA ASP A 72 -35.62 16.83 32.87
C ASP A 72 -34.46 17.81 32.93
N ASN A 73 -33.50 17.61 33.83
CA ASN A 73 -32.35 18.50 34.02
C ASN A 73 -31.02 17.94 33.54
N HIS A 74 -30.96 16.64 33.21
CA HIS A 74 -29.70 15.99 32.86
C HIS A 74 -29.83 15.17 31.59
N HIS A 75 -29.04 15.55 30.55
CA HIS A 75 -28.97 14.88 29.27
C HIS A 75 -27.55 14.38 29.04
N LEU A 76 -27.41 13.10 28.77
CA LEU A 76 -26.16 12.45 28.46
C LEU A 76 -26.15 11.99 27.00
N ALA A 77 -25.12 12.38 26.27
CA ALA A 77 -24.82 11.84 24.93
C ALA A 77 -23.51 11.07 24.95
N LEU A 78 -23.54 9.83 24.52
CA LEU A 78 -22.38 8.99 24.30
C LEU A 78 -22.18 8.82 22.80
N ARG A 79 -20.96 9.00 22.30
CA ARG A 79 -20.61 8.85 20.89
C ARG A 79 -19.41 7.95 20.77
N TYR A 80 -19.44 7.07 19.79
CA TYR A 80 -18.30 6.30 19.32
C TYR A 80 -18.12 6.52 17.84
N ASN A 81 -16.92 6.85 17.45
CA ASN A 81 -16.51 6.99 16.05
C ASN A 81 -15.34 6.07 15.78
N HIS A 82 -15.47 5.23 14.76
CA HIS A 82 -14.42 4.38 14.24
C HIS A 82 -14.12 4.76 12.80
N THR A 83 -12.87 4.98 12.49
CA THR A 83 -12.40 5.17 11.12
C THR A 83 -11.24 4.21 10.88
N LEU A 84 -11.33 3.43 9.81
CA LEU A 84 -10.23 2.65 9.26
C LEU A 84 -9.99 3.14 7.84
N ASN A 85 -8.79 3.60 7.57
CA ASN A 85 -8.30 3.92 6.23
C ASN A 85 -7.14 2.99 5.89
N ARG A 86 -7.25 2.26 4.78
CA ARG A 86 -6.21 1.38 4.26
C ARG A 86 -5.78 1.86 2.89
N SER A 87 -4.50 2.05 2.70
CA SER A 87 -3.87 2.33 1.41
C SER A 87 -2.75 1.34 1.13
N TRP A 88 -2.58 0.97 -0.15
CA TRP A 88 -1.51 0.08 -0.58
C TRP A 88 -0.34 0.88 -1.10
N MET A 89 0.84 0.51 -0.65
CA MET A 89 2.11 1.14 -1.01
C MET A 89 2.96 0.20 -1.84
N SER A 90 3.75 0.80 -2.73
CA SER A 90 4.81 0.08 -3.44
C SER A 90 5.80 -0.53 -2.45
N PRO A 91 6.57 -1.55 -2.86
CA PRO A 91 7.62 -2.10 -2.01
C PRO A 91 8.52 -1.01 -1.45
N ASN A 92 8.90 -1.15 -0.20
CA ASN A 92 9.81 -0.23 0.45
C ASN A 92 11.19 -0.30 -0.23
N ALA A 93 11.78 0.84 -0.50
CA ALA A 93 13.07 0.95 -1.16
C ALA A 93 14.21 1.35 -0.20
N SER A 94 13.95 1.49 1.10
CA SER A 94 14.95 1.98 2.06
C SER A 94 16.12 1.01 2.26
N SER A 95 15.86 -0.30 2.19
CA SER A 95 16.87 -1.34 2.38
C SER A 95 17.65 -1.68 1.11
N MET A 96 17.37 -0.98 0.04
CA MET A 96 17.95 -1.22 -1.26
C MET A 96 19.37 -0.64 -1.36
N ASP A 97 20.28 -1.36 -1.99
CA ASP A 97 21.60 -0.83 -2.34
C ASP A 97 21.45 0.36 -3.32
N GLY A 98 22.18 1.44 -3.08
CA GLY A 98 22.05 2.70 -3.81
C GLY A 98 20.91 3.62 -3.31
N GLY A 99 20.13 3.18 -2.32
CA GLY A 99 19.13 3.97 -1.61
C GLY A 99 17.79 4.14 -2.34
N PRO A 100 16.81 4.73 -1.66
CA PRO A 100 15.40 4.71 -2.08
C PRO A 100 15.09 5.58 -3.31
N ARG A 101 16.02 6.40 -3.74
CA ARG A 101 15.83 7.32 -4.87
C ARG A 101 16.65 6.96 -6.10
N SER A 102 17.17 5.74 -6.14
CA SER A 102 17.83 5.26 -7.35
C SER A 102 16.87 5.28 -8.53
N ALA A 103 17.26 5.87 -9.63
CA ALA A 103 16.46 5.87 -10.85
C ALA A 103 16.18 4.46 -11.40
N TYR A 104 16.99 3.52 -10.99
CA TYR A 104 16.96 2.13 -11.46
C TYR A 104 16.63 1.12 -10.36
N GLY A 105 16.11 1.61 -9.23
CA GLY A 105 15.73 0.78 -8.11
C GLY A 105 14.40 0.02 -8.31
N ARG A 106 14.01 -0.70 -7.26
CA ARG A 106 12.81 -1.56 -7.26
C ARG A 106 11.50 -0.81 -7.52
N THR A 107 11.46 0.49 -7.30
CA THR A 107 10.28 1.34 -7.54
C THR A 107 10.41 2.19 -8.81
N SER A 108 11.41 1.93 -9.62
CA SER A 108 11.64 2.64 -10.88
C SER A 108 10.64 2.22 -11.96
N LEU A 109 10.63 2.96 -13.06
CA LEU A 109 9.83 2.62 -14.25
C LEU A 109 10.32 1.33 -14.94
N TYR A 110 11.53 0.91 -14.66
CA TYR A 110 12.21 -0.20 -15.34
C TYR A 110 12.07 -1.53 -14.58
N ALA A 111 11.67 -1.48 -13.33
CA ALA A 111 11.47 -2.64 -12.48
C ALA A 111 9.99 -3.02 -12.38
N MET A 112 9.72 -4.29 -12.11
CA MET A 112 8.39 -4.77 -11.76
C MET A 112 8.42 -5.45 -10.41
N SER A 113 7.35 -5.27 -9.65
CA SER A 113 7.16 -5.92 -8.36
C SER A 113 5.92 -6.79 -8.38
N PHE A 114 5.97 -7.90 -7.69
CA PHE A 114 4.80 -8.76 -7.50
C PHE A 114 3.85 -8.18 -6.45
N ALA A 115 2.57 -8.51 -6.54
CA ALA A 115 1.53 -7.95 -5.67
C ALA A 115 1.83 -8.18 -4.17
N ASN A 116 2.36 -9.35 -3.81
CA ASN A 116 2.66 -9.68 -2.42
C ASN A 116 3.91 -9.00 -1.86
N SER A 117 4.66 -8.26 -2.68
CA SER A 117 5.73 -7.38 -2.20
C SER A 117 5.25 -6.00 -1.77
N MET A 118 4.00 -5.66 -2.03
CA MET A 118 3.38 -4.44 -1.54
C MET A 118 3.00 -4.56 -0.06
N TYR A 119 2.93 -3.43 0.62
CA TYR A 119 2.43 -3.36 2.00
C TYR A 119 1.27 -2.38 2.11
N SER A 120 0.39 -2.60 3.08
CA SER A 120 -0.65 -1.65 3.40
C SER A 120 -0.24 -0.72 4.53
N MET A 121 -0.78 0.49 4.51
CA MET A 121 -0.81 1.42 5.64
C MET A 121 -2.23 1.49 6.12
N ASP A 122 -2.45 1.01 7.35
CA ASP A 122 -3.75 0.98 7.99
C ASP A 122 -3.77 2.02 9.11
N ASN A 123 -4.53 3.09 8.89
CA ASN A 123 -4.75 4.12 9.90
C ASN A 123 -6.09 3.86 10.58
N VAL A 124 -6.05 3.53 11.85
CA VAL A 124 -7.22 3.25 12.66
C VAL A 124 -7.40 4.34 13.70
N VAL A 125 -8.56 4.95 13.72
CA VAL A 125 -8.93 5.95 14.73
C VAL A 125 -10.20 5.50 15.42
N ASN A 126 -10.13 5.35 16.74
CA ASN A 126 -11.26 5.12 17.61
C ASN A 126 -11.42 6.32 18.53
N THR A 127 -12.59 6.93 18.51
CA THR A 127 -12.89 8.08 19.37
C THR A 127 -14.16 7.83 20.16
N TRP A 128 -14.07 7.99 21.46
CA TRP A 128 -15.21 7.96 22.39
C TRP A 128 -15.42 9.36 22.94
N SER A 129 -16.63 9.82 22.95
CA SER A 129 -16.96 11.08 23.62
C SER A 129 -18.21 10.95 24.49
N LEU A 130 -18.15 11.62 25.60
CA LEU A 130 -19.23 11.75 26.56
C LEU A 130 -19.54 13.25 26.71
N ASP A 131 -20.80 13.59 26.56
CA ASP A 131 -21.32 14.97 26.69
C ASP A 131 -22.48 14.93 27.66
N LEU A 132 -22.26 15.49 28.87
CA LEU A 132 -23.29 15.61 29.91
C LEU A 132 -23.70 17.09 30.07
N ASN A 133 -24.93 17.36 29.68
CA ASN A 133 -25.56 18.66 29.86
C ASN A 133 -26.46 18.62 31.09
N SER A 134 -26.21 19.52 32.03
CA SER A 134 -26.90 19.58 33.34
C SER A 134 -27.43 20.96 33.60
N ARG A 135 -28.73 21.08 33.86
CA ARG A 135 -29.36 22.29 34.42
C ARG A 135 -29.40 22.17 35.94
N LEU A 136 -28.49 22.88 36.60
CA LEU A 136 -28.33 22.82 38.05
C LEU A 136 -29.31 23.72 38.79
N SER A 137 -29.76 24.79 38.15
CA SER A 137 -30.81 25.67 38.65
C SER A 137 -31.40 26.49 37.50
N ASP A 138 -32.38 27.35 37.76
CA ASP A 138 -32.97 28.25 36.74
C ASP A 138 -31.97 29.26 36.17
N LYS A 139 -30.85 29.46 36.83
CA LYS A 139 -29.81 30.41 36.44
C LYS A 139 -28.45 29.78 36.17
N LEU A 140 -28.33 28.47 36.34
CA LEU A 140 -27.06 27.78 36.23
C LEU A 140 -27.20 26.50 35.42
N SER A 141 -26.46 26.42 34.34
CA SER A 141 -26.26 25.19 33.57
C SER A 141 -24.79 24.85 33.47
N ASN A 142 -24.49 23.56 33.31
CA ASN A 142 -23.15 23.05 33.13
C ASN A 142 -23.12 22.06 31.97
N GLN A 143 -22.06 22.08 31.19
CA GLN A 143 -21.74 21.05 30.22
C GLN A 143 -20.40 20.44 30.58
N PHE A 144 -20.39 19.12 30.72
CA PHE A 144 -19.16 18.35 30.88
C PHE A 144 -18.93 17.52 29.62
N LEU A 145 -17.81 17.75 28.97
CA LEU A 145 -17.39 17.03 27.77
C LEU A 145 -16.09 16.30 28.05
N ALA A 146 -16.08 15.00 27.80
CA ALA A 146 -14.87 14.17 27.83
C ALA A 146 -14.72 13.45 26.50
N THR A 147 -13.52 13.45 25.95
CA THR A 147 -13.19 12.76 24.69
C THR A 147 -11.91 11.98 24.88
N TYR A 148 -11.92 10.74 24.41
CA TYR A 148 -10.75 9.88 24.33
C TYR A 148 -10.60 9.41 22.89
N SER A 149 -9.39 9.53 22.32
CA SER A 149 -9.06 9.06 20.98
C SER A 149 -7.85 8.13 21.04
N GLN A 150 -7.99 6.99 20.39
CA GLN A 150 -6.91 6.05 20.14
C GLN A 150 -6.62 6.05 18.64
N LEU A 151 -5.34 6.24 18.30
CA LEU A 151 -4.84 6.21 16.93
C LEU A 151 -3.82 5.07 16.83
N ASP A 152 -4.02 4.21 15.84
CA ASP A 152 -3.13 3.11 15.53
C ASP A 152 -2.77 3.17 14.04
N ASP A 153 -1.49 3.28 13.76
CA ASP A 153 -0.95 3.23 12.40
C ASP A 153 -0.16 1.93 12.24
N VAL A 154 -0.69 1.01 11.46
CA VAL A 154 -0.13 -0.33 11.30
C VAL A 154 0.19 -0.60 9.84
N ARG A 155 1.33 -1.23 9.59
CA ARG A 155 1.65 -1.79 8.28
C ARG A 155 1.17 -3.22 8.21
N GLY A 156 0.54 -3.58 7.10
CA GLY A 156 0.05 -4.92 6.83
C GLY A 156 0.56 -5.45 5.50
N THR A 157 0.32 -6.73 5.26
CA THR A 157 0.70 -7.39 4.01
C THR A 157 -0.28 -8.50 3.66
N ASN A 158 -0.33 -8.85 2.38
CA ASN A 158 -0.99 -10.06 1.89
C ASN A 158 0.00 -11.22 1.70
N SER A 159 1.28 -10.98 1.95
CA SER A 159 2.33 -12.00 1.81
C SER A 159 2.36 -12.93 3.00
N SER A 160 2.85 -14.15 2.78
CA SER A 160 3.42 -14.99 3.83
C SER A 160 4.88 -14.58 4.08
N ASP A 161 5.45 -15.06 5.20
CA ASP A 161 6.84 -14.82 5.53
C ASP A 161 7.76 -15.39 4.45
N PHE A 162 8.50 -14.52 3.79
CA PHE A 162 9.46 -14.88 2.76
C PHE A 162 10.49 -13.74 2.62
N PRO A 163 11.79 -14.07 2.42
CA PRO A 163 12.80 -13.03 2.24
C PRO A 163 12.45 -12.08 1.09
N PHE A 164 12.71 -10.79 1.28
CA PHE A 164 12.62 -9.85 0.17
C PHE A 164 13.82 -10.03 -0.76
N ILE A 165 13.56 -10.19 -2.05
CA ILE A 165 14.56 -10.49 -3.06
C ILE A 165 14.45 -9.49 -4.20
N ASP A 166 15.53 -8.77 -4.46
CA ASP A 166 15.72 -7.99 -5.68
C ASP A 166 16.48 -8.83 -6.70
N ILE A 167 15.85 -9.10 -7.83
CA ILE A 167 16.50 -9.73 -8.97
C ILE A 167 17.04 -8.62 -9.85
N MET A 168 18.33 -8.62 -10.04
CA MET A 168 19.01 -7.59 -10.81
C MET A 168 18.89 -7.85 -12.32
N ASP A 169 19.12 -6.84 -13.11
CA ASP A 169 18.86 -6.86 -14.55
C ASP A 169 19.86 -7.68 -15.38
N GLY A 170 20.98 -8.04 -14.81
CA GLY A 170 22.01 -8.80 -15.50
C GLY A 170 22.53 -8.14 -16.80
N GLY A 171 22.42 -6.82 -16.90
CA GLY A 171 22.80 -6.07 -18.09
C GLY A 171 21.70 -5.93 -19.16
N LYS A 172 20.47 -6.32 -18.86
CA LYS A 172 19.32 -6.10 -19.76
C LYS A 172 19.02 -4.61 -19.89
N LYS A 173 19.03 -4.13 -21.11
CA LYS A 173 18.70 -2.73 -21.43
C LYS A 173 17.19 -2.49 -21.35
N SER A 174 16.83 -1.27 -21.01
CA SER A 174 15.46 -0.82 -21.16
C SER A 174 15.05 -0.77 -22.63
N PRO A 175 13.75 -0.94 -22.96
CA PRO A 175 13.27 -0.94 -24.35
C PRO A 175 13.54 0.37 -25.11
N ASP A 176 13.69 1.48 -24.41
CA ASP A 176 14.02 2.81 -25.01
C ASP A 176 15.51 2.98 -25.29
N GLY A 177 16.33 1.99 -24.96
CA GLY A 177 17.76 2.02 -25.17
C GLY A 177 18.54 2.81 -24.12
N GLU A 178 17.85 3.39 -23.13
CA GLU A 178 18.51 3.99 -21.98
C GLU A 178 19.18 2.92 -21.12
N ASN A 179 20.41 3.18 -20.77
CA ASN A 179 21.24 2.19 -20.11
C ASN A 179 21.07 2.22 -18.59
N ALA A 180 20.26 1.31 -18.10
CA ALA A 180 20.44 0.83 -16.75
C ALA A 180 21.23 -0.50 -16.72
N ALA A 181 22.17 -0.67 -17.58
CA ALA A 181 22.58 -1.99 -18.04
C ALA A 181 23.95 -2.42 -17.55
N ASP A 182 24.31 -2.04 -16.35
CA ASP A 182 25.54 -2.49 -15.70
C ASP A 182 25.35 -3.70 -14.76
N GLY A 183 24.12 -4.24 -14.70
CA GLY A 183 23.77 -5.34 -13.79
C GLY A 183 23.40 -4.88 -12.39
N SER A 184 23.39 -3.57 -12.12
CA SER A 184 23.15 -3.00 -10.79
C SER A 184 21.71 -2.54 -10.58
N SER A 185 20.86 -2.60 -11.61
CA SER A 185 19.47 -2.15 -11.55
C SER A 185 18.53 -3.29 -11.23
N THR A 186 17.49 -3.01 -10.45
CA THR A 186 16.44 -3.98 -10.17
C THR A 186 15.64 -4.27 -11.44
N TYR A 187 15.51 -5.54 -11.76
CA TYR A 187 14.71 -6.06 -12.87
C TYR A 187 13.31 -6.46 -12.38
N MET A 188 13.24 -7.17 -11.26
CA MET A 188 12.00 -7.48 -10.56
C MET A 188 12.25 -7.66 -9.07
N ALA A 189 11.22 -7.43 -8.27
CA ALA A 189 11.27 -7.59 -6.82
C ALA A 189 10.14 -8.47 -6.33
N LEU A 190 10.43 -9.38 -5.42
CA LEU A 190 9.47 -10.29 -4.80
C LEU A 190 9.79 -10.48 -3.32
N GLY A 191 8.86 -11.12 -2.61
CA GLY A 191 9.03 -11.38 -1.18
C GLY A 191 8.32 -10.34 -0.33
N TYR A 192 8.65 -10.30 0.94
CA TYR A 192 7.95 -9.54 1.93
C TYR A 192 8.91 -8.69 2.76
N GLU A 193 8.63 -7.41 2.78
CA GLU A 193 9.36 -6.45 3.61
C GLU A 193 8.37 -5.43 4.14
N LEU A 194 8.16 -5.44 5.46
CA LEU A 194 7.23 -4.51 6.11
C LEU A 194 7.78 -3.09 6.16
N PHE A 195 9.08 -2.98 6.41
CA PHE A 195 9.71 -1.68 6.60
C PHE A 195 11.22 -1.80 6.68
N THR A 196 11.78 -0.69 6.65
CA THR A 196 13.06 -0.37 7.27
C THR A 196 12.99 1.04 7.82
#